data_625679efadd0f5824ffeb6e3b0771b49
#
_entry.id   625679efadd0f5824ffeb6e3b0771b49
#
_cell.length_a   1.000
_cell.length_b   1.000
_cell.length_c   1.000
_cell.angle_alpha   90.00
_cell.angle_beta   90.00
_cell.angle_gamma   90.00
#
_symmetry.space_group_name_H-M   'P 1'
#
loop_
_entity.id
_entity.type
_entity.pdbx_description
1 polymer ?
#
loop_
_entity_poly.entity_id
_entity_poly.type
_entity_poly.pdbx_seq_one_letter_code
_entity_poly.pdbx_strand_id
1 'polypeptide(L)'
;MLKRVCCLAAAVALTSAHAQPQTEWSKRVESGDTLIGISKRFLREPLRWRDLQRHNAVRNADLIAPGSTIRIPVQWMRGEPTTAAVVHVQGDATVQASNATTRAPARPGDALSMGSRLRTGADSAMTLRFADGSQVVVTPQTEVTLEQMMSFPATGGFATTRLNLLRGAVESQVTPAREAQRSYEITTPVVTLGVRGTQFRAAAAEAGTSRLEVVQGRVQADASRSAAVDAGQGVVTQSDGRLGDVETLLPAPVLGAGPQLDATGTARMQWAALAGATSYRVQLFAAQGDEALLREGQTAAATVQWPGLAPGAYQVRVRGIASSGLEGQNAQTTVQLAASEAPPPPGPPPPVYALPAPDQRLWSQAAALSWYGPRAGLRYRLQVAASPDFAPPLHDEVSPSPSTYVLVQSHVALPPGRYHWRVATLGPQGEPGPFGPSRAFELANPVP
;
A
#
# COMPACT_ATOMS: atom_id res chain seq x y z
N MET A 1 53.15 -39.85 50.92
CA MET A 1 51.66 -39.73 50.82
C MET A 1 51.24 -38.30 51.03
N LEU A 2 51.00 -37.56 49.94
CA LEU A 2 50.64 -36.15 50.02
C LEU A 2 49.22 -35.99 49.44
N LYS A 3 48.26 -35.72 50.28
CA LYS A 3 46.85 -35.46 49.94
C LYS A 3 46.71 -34.03 49.38
N ARG A 4 46.39 -33.90 48.08
CA ARG A 4 45.98 -32.62 47.47
C ARG A 4 44.51 -32.37 47.78
N VAL A 5 44.23 -31.24 48.47
CA VAL A 5 42.88 -30.71 48.65
C VAL A 5 42.61 -29.80 47.48
N CYS A 6 41.58 -30.14 46.64
CA CYS A 6 41.05 -29.26 45.60
C CYS A 6 39.98 -28.38 46.22
N CYS A 7 40.23 -27.10 46.31
CA CYS A 7 39.20 -26.07 46.60
C CYS A 7 38.45 -25.75 45.30
N LEU A 8 37.19 -26.16 45.21
CA LEU A 8 36.27 -25.67 44.18
C LEU A 8 35.79 -24.27 44.54
N ALA A 9 36.21 -23.27 43.79
CA ALA A 9 35.64 -21.94 43.90
C ALA A 9 34.37 -21.85 43.03
N ALA A 10 33.20 -21.78 43.64
CA ALA A 10 31.94 -21.54 42.95
C ALA A 10 31.84 -20.05 42.60
N ALA A 11 31.96 -19.70 41.34
CA ALA A 11 31.68 -18.37 40.83
C ALA A 11 30.15 -18.14 40.78
N VAL A 12 29.64 -17.36 41.74
CA VAL A 12 28.24 -16.88 41.67
C VAL A 12 28.17 -15.76 40.63
N ALA A 13 27.61 -16.06 39.47
CA ALA A 13 27.27 -15.06 38.47
C ALA A 13 26.08 -14.23 38.97
N LEU A 14 26.35 -13.02 39.45
CA LEU A 14 25.33 -12.01 39.73
C LEU A 14 24.73 -11.55 38.37
N THR A 15 23.61 -12.13 37.98
CA THR A 15 22.78 -11.57 36.91
C THR A 15 22.19 -10.26 37.38
N SER A 16 22.74 -9.13 36.90
CA SER A 16 22.17 -7.81 37.08
C SER A 16 20.85 -7.76 36.31
N ALA A 17 19.74 -7.94 37.02
CA ALA A 17 18.43 -7.68 36.47
C ALA A 17 18.37 -6.18 36.13
N HIS A 18 18.46 -5.83 34.85
CA HIS A 18 18.18 -4.48 34.39
C HIS A 18 16.71 -4.21 34.69
N ALA A 19 16.44 -3.35 35.72
CA ALA A 19 15.09 -2.87 35.94
C ALA A 19 14.65 -2.06 34.73
N GLN A 20 13.70 -2.61 33.99
CA GLN A 20 13.08 -1.86 32.88
C GLN A 20 12.52 -0.54 33.41
N PRO A 21 12.71 0.58 32.71
CA PRO A 21 12.16 1.86 33.12
C PRO A 21 10.65 1.71 33.24
N GLN A 22 10.14 1.90 34.45
CA GLN A 22 8.70 1.78 34.68
C GLN A 22 8.02 2.97 34.02
N THR A 23 7.07 2.71 33.12
CA THR A 23 6.25 3.75 32.51
C THR A 23 5.46 4.45 33.60
N GLU A 24 5.62 5.77 33.73
CA GLU A 24 4.94 6.60 34.71
C GLU A 24 3.98 7.57 34.05
N TRP A 25 2.84 7.80 34.68
CA TRP A 25 1.93 8.88 34.34
C TRP A 25 2.09 10.03 35.36
N SER A 26 2.05 11.26 34.88
CA SER A 26 2.25 12.45 35.68
C SER A 26 0.93 13.20 35.93
N LYS A 27 0.50 13.32 37.17
CA LYS A 27 -0.64 14.13 37.59
C LYS A 27 -0.15 15.48 38.11
N ARG A 28 -0.57 16.57 37.49
CA ARG A 28 -0.39 17.91 38.08
C ARG A 28 -1.35 18.06 39.25
N VAL A 29 -0.83 18.47 40.40
CA VAL A 29 -1.60 18.67 41.64
C VAL A 29 -2.46 19.91 41.50
N GLU A 30 -3.74 19.78 41.80
CA GLU A 30 -4.72 20.84 41.85
C GLU A 30 -5.01 21.25 43.30
N SER A 31 -5.61 22.43 43.51
CA SER A 31 -6.01 22.88 44.84
C SER A 31 -7.01 21.90 45.46
N GLY A 32 -6.74 21.43 46.67
CA GLY A 32 -7.56 20.42 47.36
C GLY A 32 -7.16 18.97 47.12
N ASP A 33 -6.21 18.69 46.21
CA ASP A 33 -5.69 17.33 46.05
C ASP A 33 -4.92 16.85 47.27
N THR A 34 -5.11 15.59 47.64
CA THR A 34 -4.31 14.85 48.62
C THR A 34 -3.80 13.56 48.03
N LEU A 35 -2.69 12.99 48.54
CA LEU A 35 -2.20 11.70 48.05
C LEU A 35 -3.22 10.58 48.22
N ILE A 36 -4.00 10.61 49.29
CA ILE A 36 -5.09 9.64 49.50
C ILE A 36 -6.19 9.83 48.44
N GLY A 37 -6.58 11.07 48.13
CA GLY A 37 -7.54 11.40 47.09
C GLY A 37 -7.08 10.94 45.71
N ILE A 38 -5.82 11.23 45.35
CA ILE A 38 -5.17 10.79 44.12
C ILE A 38 -5.15 9.25 44.05
N SER A 39 -4.77 8.56 45.12
CA SER A 39 -4.75 7.09 45.16
C SER A 39 -6.14 6.49 44.95
N LYS A 40 -7.17 7.04 45.64
CA LYS A 40 -8.56 6.58 45.47
C LYS A 40 -9.06 6.73 44.01
N ARG A 41 -8.66 7.80 43.36
CA ARG A 41 -9.10 8.12 42.02
C ARG A 41 -8.37 7.29 40.96
N PHE A 42 -7.06 7.11 41.07
CA PHE A 42 -6.23 6.58 39.98
C PHE A 42 -5.68 5.19 40.22
N LEU A 43 -5.52 4.70 41.44
CA LEU A 43 -4.90 3.40 41.70
C LEU A 43 -5.92 2.26 41.77
N ARG A 44 -5.49 1.04 41.39
CA ARG A 44 -6.26 -0.18 41.62
C ARG A 44 -6.48 -0.46 43.10
N GLU A 45 -5.44 -0.23 43.87
CA GLU A 45 -5.41 -0.41 45.32
C GLU A 45 -5.25 0.94 45.98
N PRO A 46 -6.35 1.58 46.46
CA PRO A 46 -6.28 2.91 47.10
C PRO A 46 -5.36 2.99 48.30
N LEU A 47 -5.17 1.88 49.01
CA LEU A 47 -4.31 1.83 50.21
C LEU A 47 -2.82 1.97 49.86
N ARG A 48 -2.41 1.86 48.61
CA ARG A 48 -1.03 2.09 48.13
C ARG A 48 -0.61 3.57 48.15
N TRP A 49 -1.40 4.48 48.73
CA TRP A 49 -1.01 5.88 48.83
C TRP A 49 0.34 6.07 49.57
N ARG A 50 0.69 5.16 50.50
CA ARG A 50 2.00 5.19 51.18
C ARG A 50 3.16 4.84 50.24
N ASP A 51 2.93 3.93 49.29
CA ASP A 51 3.91 3.58 48.24
C ASP A 51 4.07 4.79 47.32
N LEU A 52 2.94 5.42 46.92
CA LEU A 52 2.95 6.63 46.10
C LEU A 52 3.67 7.79 46.79
N GLN A 53 3.52 7.93 48.11
CA GLN A 53 4.23 8.91 48.93
C GLN A 53 5.74 8.71 48.90
N ARG A 54 6.19 7.47 49.14
CA ARG A 54 7.63 7.09 49.07
C ARG A 54 8.21 7.29 47.69
N HIS A 55 7.46 6.88 46.67
CA HIS A 55 7.86 6.97 45.26
C HIS A 55 8.10 8.43 44.84
N ASN A 56 7.30 9.36 45.34
CA ASN A 56 7.41 10.77 45.01
C ASN A 56 8.17 11.61 46.08
N ALA A 57 8.74 10.98 47.11
CA ALA A 57 9.42 11.62 48.20
C ALA A 57 8.58 12.73 48.87
N VAL A 58 7.25 12.55 48.96
CA VAL A 58 6.33 13.52 49.55
C VAL A 58 6.40 13.46 51.09
N ARG A 59 6.70 14.58 51.73
CA ARG A 59 6.83 14.64 53.21
C ARG A 59 5.48 14.50 53.92
N ASN A 60 4.47 15.22 53.47
CA ASN A 60 3.13 15.21 54.07
C ASN A 60 2.10 14.79 52.99
N ALA A 61 1.42 13.67 53.24
CA ALA A 61 0.45 13.09 52.26
C ALA A 61 -0.84 13.92 52.17
N ASP A 62 -1.17 14.68 53.20
CA ASP A 62 -2.38 15.50 53.27
C ASP A 62 -2.15 16.92 52.72
N LEU A 63 -0.88 17.32 52.55
CA LEU A 63 -0.51 18.67 52.12
C LEU A 63 0.50 18.60 50.97
N ILE A 64 0.00 18.44 49.79
CA ILE A 64 0.81 18.45 48.54
C ILE A 64 0.63 19.82 47.85
N ALA A 65 1.73 20.42 47.39
CA ALA A 65 1.71 21.76 46.84
C ALA A 65 0.95 21.79 45.48
N PRO A 66 -0.09 22.64 45.31
CA PRO A 66 -0.72 22.87 44.03
C PRO A 66 0.32 23.28 42.98
N GLY A 67 0.18 22.74 41.75
CA GLY A 67 1.12 22.95 40.66
C GLY A 67 2.31 21.99 40.66
N SER A 68 2.60 21.26 41.74
CA SER A 68 3.60 20.18 41.73
C SER A 68 3.12 18.99 40.93
N THR A 69 4.01 18.03 40.70
CA THR A 69 3.71 16.83 39.89
C THR A 69 3.86 15.58 40.74
N ILE A 70 2.84 14.72 40.72
CA ILE A 70 2.88 13.37 41.29
C ILE A 70 3.05 12.36 40.14
N ARG A 71 4.16 11.60 40.20
CA ARG A 71 4.45 10.52 39.29
C ARG A 71 3.80 9.22 39.77
N ILE A 72 3.03 8.58 38.92
CA ILE A 72 2.27 7.36 39.25
C ILE A 72 2.73 6.25 38.33
N PRO A 73 3.34 5.17 38.83
CA PRO A 73 3.66 4.00 38.02
C PRO A 73 2.38 3.42 37.35
N VAL A 74 2.38 3.29 36.05
CA VAL A 74 1.20 2.85 35.27
C VAL A 74 0.67 1.50 35.74
N GLN A 75 1.56 0.60 36.13
CA GLN A 75 1.19 -0.72 36.68
C GLN A 75 0.34 -0.64 37.99
N TRP A 76 0.35 0.48 38.71
CA TRP A 76 -0.49 0.69 39.89
C TRP A 76 -1.85 1.29 39.56
N MET A 77 -2.00 1.81 38.34
CA MET A 77 -3.20 2.55 37.94
C MET A 77 -4.38 1.62 37.65
N ARG A 78 -5.57 2.12 37.86
CA ARG A 78 -6.84 1.47 37.46
C ARG A 78 -7.07 1.71 35.97
N GLY A 79 -6.73 0.73 35.16
CA GLY A 79 -6.93 0.75 33.73
C GLY A 79 -7.93 -0.31 33.28
N GLU A 80 -8.47 -0.14 32.09
CA GLU A 80 -9.36 -1.05 31.41
C GLU A 80 -8.68 -1.56 30.14
N PRO A 81 -8.74 -2.88 29.86
CA PRO A 81 -8.24 -3.40 28.59
C PRO A 81 -9.03 -2.82 27.42
N THR A 82 -8.32 -2.51 26.36
CA THR A 82 -8.91 -2.08 25.08
C THR A 82 -8.62 -3.09 23.98
N THR A 83 -9.25 -2.89 22.82
CA THR A 83 -9.03 -3.73 21.63
C THR A 83 -8.47 -2.90 20.48
N ALA A 84 -7.78 -3.56 19.55
CA ALA A 84 -7.47 -3.02 18.23
C ALA A 84 -8.45 -3.62 17.21
N ALA A 85 -8.90 -2.82 16.25
CA ALA A 85 -9.73 -3.30 15.14
C ALA A 85 -8.87 -3.59 13.92
N VAL A 86 -9.10 -4.71 13.25
CA VAL A 86 -8.58 -4.96 11.92
C VAL A 86 -9.39 -4.14 10.93
N VAL A 87 -8.77 -3.18 10.24
CA VAL A 87 -9.49 -2.31 9.28
C VAL A 87 -9.27 -2.73 7.83
N HIS A 88 -8.14 -3.37 7.54
CA HIS A 88 -7.83 -3.90 6.22
C HIS A 88 -7.03 -5.19 6.33
N VAL A 89 -7.26 -6.10 5.37
CA VAL A 89 -6.49 -7.35 5.20
C VAL A 89 -6.24 -7.56 3.72
N GLN A 90 -4.99 -7.83 3.38
CA GLN A 90 -4.55 -8.24 2.06
C GLN A 90 -3.84 -9.59 2.14
N GLY A 91 -4.21 -10.53 1.27
CA GLY A 91 -3.55 -11.83 1.17
C GLY A 91 -3.77 -12.75 2.37
N ASP A 92 -2.77 -13.59 2.68
CA ASP A 92 -2.80 -14.57 3.76
C ASP A 92 -2.30 -13.94 5.07
N ALA A 93 -3.23 -13.39 5.84
CA ALA A 93 -2.97 -12.83 7.15
C ALA A 93 -3.78 -13.59 8.21
N THR A 94 -3.15 -13.92 9.33
CA THR A 94 -3.72 -14.75 10.38
C THR A 94 -3.60 -14.11 11.75
N VAL A 95 -4.57 -14.43 12.60
CA VAL A 95 -4.62 -14.02 14.02
C VAL A 95 -4.72 -15.27 14.89
N GLN A 96 -3.96 -15.29 15.97
CA GLN A 96 -4.11 -16.21 17.08
C GLN A 96 -4.53 -15.41 18.32
N ALA A 97 -5.76 -15.59 18.78
CA ALA A 97 -6.21 -14.95 20.02
C ALA A 97 -5.41 -15.48 21.21
N SER A 98 -5.33 -14.67 22.30
CA SER A 98 -4.53 -15.02 23.49
C SER A 98 -4.92 -16.35 24.16
N ASN A 99 -6.20 -16.72 24.05
CA ASN A 99 -6.75 -17.96 24.60
C ASN A 99 -6.87 -19.09 23.56
N ALA A 100 -6.41 -18.91 22.32
CA ALA A 100 -6.50 -19.90 21.27
C ALA A 100 -5.16 -20.61 21.04
N THR A 101 -5.23 -21.90 20.75
CA THR A 101 -4.05 -22.72 20.36
C THR A 101 -3.81 -22.69 18.85
N THR A 102 -4.82 -22.33 18.06
CA THR A 102 -4.79 -22.29 16.59
C THR A 102 -4.89 -20.86 16.07
N ARG A 103 -4.34 -20.65 14.89
CA ARG A 103 -4.48 -19.40 14.12
C ARG A 103 -5.74 -19.47 13.26
N ALA A 104 -6.43 -18.33 13.12
CA ALA A 104 -7.55 -18.14 12.21
C ALA A 104 -7.21 -17.08 11.16
N PRO A 105 -7.78 -17.13 9.94
CA PRO A 105 -7.68 -16.05 8.99
C PRO A 105 -8.20 -14.73 9.59
N ALA A 106 -7.45 -13.65 9.42
CA ALA A 106 -7.86 -12.32 9.83
C ALA A 106 -8.94 -11.77 8.88
N ARG A 107 -9.88 -11.01 9.42
CA ARG A 107 -10.94 -10.37 8.64
C ARG A 107 -11.10 -8.90 9.05
N PRO A 108 -11.39 -7.99 8.11
CA PRO A 108 -11.80 -6.65 8.46
C PRO A 108 -12.99 -6.67 9.43
N GLY A 109 -12.91 -5.86 10.49
CA GLY A 109 -13.90 -5.85 11.59
C GLY A 109 -13.54 -6.72 12.79
N ASP A 110 -12.54 -7.61 12.70
CA ASP A 110 -12.09 -8.40 13.85
C ASP A 110 -11.59 -7.50 14.97
N ALA A 111 -12.05 -7.75 16.21
CA ALA A 111 -11.57 -7.08 17.41
C ALA A 111 -10.46 -7.92 18.08
N LEU A 112 -9.26 -7.36 18.14
CA LEU A 112 -8.07 -8.03 18.68
C LEU A 112 -7.84 -7.59 20.12
N SER A 113 -7.76 -8.56 21.02
CA SER A 113 -7.48 -8.35 22.43
C SER A 113 -5.98 -8.42 22.74
N MET A 114 -5.59 -7.95 23.90
CA MET A 114 -4.25 -8.12 24.43
C MET A 114 -3.82 -9.60 24.45
N GLY A 115 -2.59 -9.89 24.05
CA GLY A 115 -2.05 -11.23 23.87
C GLY A 115 -2.29 -11.85 22.48
N SER A 116 -3.05 -11.20 21.59
CA SER A 116 -3.23 -11.67 20.21
C SER A 116 -1.91 -11.64 19.44
N ARG A 117 -1.64 -12.71 18.69
CA ARG A 117 -0.47 -12.86 17.81
C ARG A 117 -0.92 -12.78 16.37
N LEU A 118 -0.26 -11.94 15.60
CA LEU A 118 -0.57 -11.63 14.20
C LEU A 118 0.56 -12.12 13.31
N ARG A 119 0.20 -12.64 12.14
CA ARG A 119 1.18 -13.05 11.13
C ARG A 119 0.68 -12.73 9.73
N THR A 120 1.54 -12.16 8.90
CA THR A 120 1.32 -11.93 7.47
C THR A 120 2.23 -12.82 6.62
N GLY A 121 1.73 -13.30 5.49
CA GLY A 121 2.48 -14.03 4.47
C GLY A 121 3.34 -13.12 3.59
N ALA A 122 3.93 -13.68 2.51
CA ALA A 122 4.88 -12.96 1.64
C ALA A 122 4.26 -11.74 0.91
N ASP A 123 3.03 -11.90 0.38
CA ASP A 123 2.33 -10.84 -0.37
C ASP A 123 1.10 -10.36 0.42
N SER A 124 1.24 -10.28 1.75
CA SER A 124 0.10 -10.08 2.64
C SER A 124 0.37 -8.92 3.58
N ALA A 125 -0.69 -8.22 3.94
CA ALA A 125 -0.62 -7.10 4.88
C ALA A 125 -1.89 -7.03 5.72
N MET A 126 -1.80 -6.34 6.86
CA MET A 126 -2.94 -6.08 7.74
C MET A 126 -2.81 -4.68 8.30
N THR A 127 -3.89 -3.93 8.31
CA THR A 127 -3.94 -2.62 8.97
C THR A 127 -4.79 -2.70 10.22
N LEU A 128 -4.23 -2.23 11.33
CA LEU A 128 -4.87 -2.16 12.63
C LEU A 128 -5.18 -0.72 12.99
N ARG A 129 -6.31 -0.51 13.67
CA ARG A 129 -6.65 0.76 14.31
C ARG A 129 -6.87 0.52 15.81
N PHE A 130 -6.17 1.28 16.62
CA PHE A 130 -6.28 1.25 18.07
C PHE A 130 -7.37 2.19 18.58
N ALA A 131 -7.82 1.98 19.82
CA ALA A 131 -8.87 2.79 20.44
C ALA A 131 -8.53 4.29 20.55
N ASP A 132 -7.26 4.65 20.53
CA ASP A 132 -6.76 6.04 20.54
C ASP A 132 -6.69 6.68 19.15
N GLY A 133 -7.10 5.97 18.11
CA GLY A 133 -7.02 6.40 16.72
C GLY A 133 -5.67 6.14 16.03
N SER A 134 -4.67 5.63 16.76
CA SER A 134 -3.38 5.22 16.17
C SER A 134 -3.59 4.08 15.18
N GLN A 135 -2.80 4.06 14.10
CA GLN A 135 -2.85 3.02 13.08
C GLN A 135 -1.49 2.35 12.92
N VAL A 136 -1.53 1.06 12.61
CA VAL A 136 -0.35 0.26 12.31
C VAL A 136 -0.60 -0.60 11.08
N VAL A 137 0.24 -0.45 10.08
CA VAL A 137 0.33 -1.36 8.94
C VAL A 137 1.34 -2.46 9.29
N VAL A 138 0.88 -3.68 9.39
CA VAL A 138 1.70 -4.89 9.51
C VAL A 138 2.04 -5.32 8.09
N THR A 139 3.30 -5.15 7.69
CA THR A 139 3.77 -5.37 6.31
C THR A 139 3.98 -6.87 6.02
N PRO A 140 4.35 -7.29 4.79
CA PRO A 140 4.58 -8.70 4.49
C PRO A 140 5.62 -9.39 5.40
N GLN A 141 5.46 -10.72 5.57
CA GLN A 141 6.36 -11.60 6.31
C GLN A 141 6.60 -11.17 7.78
N THR A 142 5.60 -10.56 8.41
CA THR A 142 5.69 -9.99 9.76
C THR A 142 5.00 -10.87 10.78
N GLU A 143 5.60 -10.93 11.98
CA GLU A 143 5.01 -11.55 13.17
C GLU A 143 5.09 -10.56 14.35
N VAL A 144 3.91 -10.15 14.86
CA VAL A 144 3.76 -9.19 15.94
C VAL A 144 2.75 -9.67 16.97
N THR A 145 3.03 -9.38 18.25
CA THR A 145 2.12 -9.65 19.36
C THR A 145 1.63 -8.35 19.97
N LEU A 146 0.33 -8.25 20.25
CA LEU A 146 -0.30 -7.14 20.97
C LEU A 146 -0.12 -7.38 22.49
N GLU A 147 1.00 -6.94 23.07
CA GLU A 147 1.33 -7.28 24.47
C GLU A 147 0.50 -6.52 25.50
N GLN A 148 0.26 -5.23 25.26
CA GLN A 148 -0.51 -4.38 26.17
C GLN A 148 -1.37 -3.38 25.38
N MET A 149 -2.62 -3.31 25.75
CA MET A 149 -3.57 -2.28 25.27
C MET A 149 -4.50 -1.93 26.41
N MET A 150 -4.24 -0.78 27.05
CA MET A 150 -4.97 -0.32 28.24
C MET A 150 -5.39 1.13 28.07
N SER A 151 -6.59 1.46 28.49
CA SER A 151 -7.04 2.84 28.70
C SER A 151 -7.18 3.13 30.20
N PHE A 152 -7.04 4.40 30.56
CA PHE A 152 -7.15 4.88 31.94
C PHE A 152 -8.18 6.02 32.00
N PRO A 153 -9.48 5.71 32.03
CA PRO A 153 -10.54 6.71 31.87
C PRO A 153 -10.45 7.86 32.88
N ALA A 154 -10.05 7.57 34.14
CA ALA A 154 -9.91 8.58 35.20
C ALA A 154 -8.88 9.67 34.89
N THR A 155 -7.97 9.46 33.93
CA THR A 155 -6.88 10.38 33.57
C THR A 155 -7.25 11.40 32.49
N GLY A 156 -8.44 11.30 31.90
CA GLY A 156 -8.84 12.15 30.78
C GLY A 156 -8.27 11.71 29.42
N GLY A 157 -7.94 10.41 29.25
CA GLY A 157 -7.57 9.84 27.96
C GLY A 157 -6.16 9.26 27.85
N PHE A 158 -5.46 9.06 28.97
CA PHE A 158 -4.21 8.31 28.97
C PHE A 158 -4.44 6.86 28.56
N ALA A 159 -3.62 6.36 27.65
CA ALA A 159 -3.64 4.97 27.18
C ALA A 159 -2.21 4.46 27.02
N THR A 160 -2.05 3.15 27.14
CA THR A 160 -0.79 2.47 26.85
C THR A 160 -1.00 1.39 25.78
N THR A 161 -0.13 1.39 24.79
CA THR A 161 -0.08 0.35 23.75
C THR A 161 1.35 -0.18 23.69
N ARG A 162 1.54 -1.49 23.81
CA ARG A 162 2.82 -2.15 23.62
C ARG A 162 2.67 -3.29 22.60
N LEU A 163 3.50 -3.23 21.57
CA LEU A 163 3.63 -4.25 20.54
C LEU A 163 4.98 -4.95 20.66
N ASN A 164 5.00 -6.25 20.49
CA ASN A 164 6.24 -7.02 20.35
C ASN A 164 6.38 -7.45 18.88
N LEU A 165 7.31 -6.84 18.17
CA LEU A 165 7.66 -7.16 16.79
C LEU A 165 8.76 -8.23 16.80
N LEU A 166 8.37 -9.47 16.60
CA LEU A 166 9.31 -10.61 16.62
C LEU A 166 10.15 -10.64 15.34
N ARG A 167 9.54 -10.40 14.18
CA ARG A 167 10.18 -10.31 12.86
C ARG A 167 9.33 -9.54 11.87
N GLY A 168 9.94 -9.11 10.76
CA GLY A 168 9.29 -8.34 9.71
C GLY A 168 9.32 -6.84 9.99
N ALA A 169 8.28 -6.11 9.57
CA ALA A 169 8.22 -4.68 9.75
C ALA A 169 6.80 -4.17 10.01
N VAL A 170 6.72 -3.04 10.68
CA VAL A 170 5.48 -2.29 10.90
C VAL A 170 5.69 -0.82 10.58
N GLU A 171 4.67 -0.20 9.99
CA GLU A 171 4.59 1.25 9.80
C GLU A 171 3.52 1.79 10.73
N SER A 172 3.89 2.71 11.61
CA SER A 172 3.02 3.21 12.67
C SER A 172 2.76 4.69 12.50
N GLN A 173 1.49 5.05 12.57
CA GLN A 173 1.03 6.42 12.70
C GLN A 173 0.37 6.58 14.06
N VAL A 174 1.12 7.11 15.03
CA VAL A 174 0.65 7.30 16.39
C VAL A 174 0.02 8.68 16.52
N THR A 175 -1.24 8.72 16.96
CA THR A 175 -1.97 9.97 17.15
C THR A 175 -1.29 10.84 18.20
N PRO A 176 -0.99 12.12 17.91
CA PRO A 176 -0.41 13.04 18.91
C PRO A 176 -1.29 13.15 20.16
N ALA A 177 -0.69 12.99 21.33
CA ALA A 177 -1.38 13.23 22.58
C ALA A 177 -1.53 14.73 22.83
N ARG A 178 -2.74 15.16 23.22
CA ARG A 178 -2.96 16.49 23.79
C ARG A 178 -2.40 16.49 25.21
N GLU A 179 -1.27 16.84 25.58
CA GLU A 179 -0.58 16.67 26.85
C GLU A 179 0.13 15.31 26.99
N ALA A 180 1.22 15.22 27.72
CA ALA A 180 2.19 14.13 27.90
C ALA A 180 1.62 12.75 28.34
N GLN A 181 0.50 12.28 27.76
CA GLN A 181 -0.36 11.29 28.38
C GLN A 181 -0.58 10.00 27.56
N ARG A 182 0.28 9.67 26.58
CA ARG A 182 0.19 8.37 25.91
C ARG A 182 1.54 7.68 25.92
N SER A 183 1.55 6.39 26.18
CA SER A 183 2.72 5.55 26.06
C SER A 183 2.46 4.55 24.94
N TYR A 184 3.15 4.73 23.82
CA TYR A 184 3.16 3.78 22.73
C TYR A 184 4.58 3.20 22.63
N GLU A 185 4.69 1.89 22.65
CA GLU A 185 5.98 1.19 22.70
C GLU A 185 5.99 0.03 21.71
N ILE A 186 7.08 -0.09 20.95
CA ILE A 186 7.36 -1.28 20.17
C ILE A 186 8.65 -1.91 20.70
N THR A 187 8.56 -3.17 21.10
CA THR A 187 9.70 -3.98 21.50
C THR A 187 10.08 -4.90 20.35
N THR A 188 11.35 -4.98 20.05
CA THR A 188 11.95 -6.00 19.17
C THR A 188 12.86 -6.87 20.00
N PRO A 189 13.45 -7.96 19.45
CA PRO A 189 14.40 -8.77 20.20
C PRO A 189 15.60 -8.02 20.81
N VAL A 190 15.96 -6.86 20.25
CA VAL A 190 17.22 -6.16 20.61
C VAL A 190 17.05 -4.67 20.96
N VAL A 191 15.86 -4.07 20.76
CA VAL A 191 15.62 -2.67 21.10
C VAL A 191 14.17 -2.42 21.52
N THR A 192 13.97 -1.51 22.47
CA THR A 192 12.66 -0.98 22.84
C THR A 192 12.53 0.45 22.30
N LEU A 193 11.42 0.74 21.64
CA LEU A 193 11.11 2.02 21.00
C LEU A 193 9.96 2.69 21.74
N GLY A 194 10.26 3.79 22.45
CA GLY A 194 9.27 4.61 23.14
C GLY A 194 8.81 5.78 22.26
N VAL A 195 7.51 5.91 22.01
CA VAL A 195 6.94 6.75 20.96
C VAL A 195 5.94 7.77 21.50
N ARG A 196 5.98 9.00 21.01
CA ARG A 196 5.01 10.06 21.32
C ARG A 196 4.57 10.81 20.07
N GLY A 197 3.38 10.48 19.56
CA GLY A 197 2.74 11.23 18.45
C GLY A 197 3.62 11.34 17.20
N THR A 198 4.00 10.20 16.64
CA THR A 198 4.99 10.11 15.56
C THR A 198 4.50 9.26 14.43
N GLN A 199 5.06 9.50 13.24
CA GLN A 199 5.02 8.56 12.13
C GLN A 199 6.41 7.93 11.98
N PHE A 200 6.50 6.61 12.11
CA PHE A 200 7.77 5.89 12.10
C PHE A 200 7.61 4.46 11.57
N ARG A 201 8.71 3.85 11.24
CA ARG A 201 8.81 2.46 10.82
C ARG A 201 9.75 1.72 11.76
N ALA A 202 9.36 0.51 12.13
CA ALA A 202 10.19 -0.41 12.90
C ALA A 202 10.29 -1.74 12.18
N ALA A 203 11.49 -2.31 12.11
CA ALA A 203 11.72 -3.59 11.50
C ALA A 203 12.63 -4.46 12.38
N ALA A 204 12.35 -5.78 12.41
CA ALA A 204 13.17 -6.79 13.04
C ALA A 204 13.54 -7.85 11.99
N ALA A 205 14.81 -7.96 11.64
CA ALA A 205 15.29 -8.93 10.67
C ALA A 205 15.49 -10.31 11.31
N GLU A 206 15.39 -11.37 10.52
CA GLU A 206 15.66 -12.75 10.99
C GLU A 206 17.09 -12.93 11.53
N ALA A 207 18.05 -12.16 11.00
CA ALA A 207 19.43 -12.14 11.50
C ALA A 207 19.59 -11.43 12.87
N GLY A 208 18.48 -11.01 13.50
CA GLY A 208 18.45 -10.40 14.82
C GLY A 208 18.73 -8.89 14.84
N THR A 209 18.98 -8.25 13.72
CA THR A 209 19.11 -6.78 13.67
C THR A 209 17.74 -6.11 13.70
N SER A 210 17.66 -4.91 14.25
CA SER A 210 16.44 -4.09 14.21
C SER A 210 16.73 -2.71 13.62
N ARG A 211 15.72 -2.11 12.97
CA ARG A 211 15.80 -0.78 12.38
C ARG A 211 14.65 0.07 12.88
N LEU A 212 14.95 1.35 13.06
CA LEU A 212 13.99 2.40 13.34
C LEU A 212 14.22 3.52 12.33
N GLU A 213 13.19 3.94 11.63
CA GLU A 213 13.18 5.17 10.82
C GLU A 213 12.03 6.07 11.28
N VAL A 214 12.36 7.32 11.64
CA VAL A 214 11.38 8.31 12.08
C VAL A 214 11.05 9.25 10.93
N VAL A 215 9.81 9.20 10.46
CA VAL A 215 9.32 10.06 9.37
C VAL A 215 8.86 11.41 9.94
N GLN A 216 8.16 11.40 11.08
CA GLN A 216 7.65 12.61 11.74
C GLN A 216 7.68 12.44 13.24
N GLY A 217 8.06 13.49 13.98
CA GLY A 217 8.13 13.51 15.44
C GLY A 217 9.45 12.99 15.98
N ARG A 218 9.44 12.31 17.13
CA ARG A 218 10.64 11.79 17.82
C ARG A 218 10.34 10.45 18.47
N VAL A 219 11.27 9.51 18.36
CA VAL A 219 11.22 8.19 19.02
C VAL A 219 12.46 8.02 19.90
N GLN A 220 12.28 7.50 21.10
CA GLN A 220 13.36 7.08 21.98
C GLN A 220 13.69 5.62 21.70
N ALA A 221 14.92 5.31 21.32
CA ALA A 221 15.41 3.96 21.15
C ALA A 221 16.30 3.56 22.33
N ASP A 222 15.91 2.50 23.03
CA ASP A 222 16.57 1.99 24.23
C ASP A 222 17.10 0.56 23.97
N ALA A 223 18.43 0.40 23.96
CA ALA A 223 19.13 -0.86 23.76
C ALA A 223 20.38 -0.88 24.69
N SER A 224 21.58 -1.16 24.18
CA SER A 224 22.83 -1.03 24.96
C SER A 224 23.08 0.40 25.46
N ARG A 225 22.54 1.39 24.78
CA ARG A 225 22.44 2.80 25.17
C ARG A 225 21.10 3.36 24.75
N SER A 226 20.73 4.50 25.28
CA SER A 226 19.53 5.24 24.86
C SER A 226 19.89 6.31 23.85
N ALA A 227 19.08 6.48 22.81
CA ALA A 227 19.22 7.58 21.86
C ALA A 227 17.84 8.09 21.42
N ALA A 228 17.71 9.40 21.29
CA ALA A 228 16.58 10.03 20.65
C ALA A 228 16.83 10.07 19.14
N VAL A 229 15.83 9.63 18.37
CA VAL A 229 15.84 9.65 16.91
C VAL A 229 14.76 10.63 16.45
N ASP A 230 15.16 11.68 15.76
CA ASP A 230 14.28 12.74 15.31
C ASP A 230 13.73 12.48 13.90
N ALA A 231 12.75 13.27 13.49
CA ALA A 231 12.20 13.22 12.13
C ALA A 231 13.32 13.32 11.06
N GLY A 232 13.27 12.46 10.05
CA GLY A 232 14.29 12.37 9.01
C GLY A 232 15.52 11.59 9.40
N GLN A 233 15.53 10.92 10.55
CA GLN A 233 16.63 10.11 11.05
C GLN A 233 16.23 8.65 11.24
N GLY A 234 17.23 7.79 11.26
CA GLY A 234 17.06 6.37 11.55
C GLY A 234 18.26 5.79 12.29
N VAL A 235 18.10 4.62 12.86
CA VAL A 235 19.14 3.88 13.56
C VAL A 235 18.99 2.39 13.36
N VAL A 236 20.13 1.70 13.26
CA VAL A 236 20.20 0.24 13.22
C VAL A 236 20.70 -0.27 14.57
N THR A 237 20.00 -1.24 15.15
CA THR A 237 20.46 -1.98 16.33
C THR A 237 20.96 -3.34 15.89
N GLN A 238 22.18 -3.69 16.26
CA GLN A 238 22.81 -4.96 15.91
C GLN A 238 22.19 -6.11 16.71
N SER A 239 22.43 -7.35 16.27
CA SER A 239 21.92 -8.56 16.93
C SER A 239 22.45 -8.77 18.35
N ASP A 240 23.57 -8.16 18.71
CA ASP A 240 24.14 -8.15 20.07
C ASP A 240 23.54 -7.07 20.97
N GLY A 241 22.52 -6.32 20.49
CA GLY A 241 21.87 -5.22 21.20
C GLY A 241 22.63 -3.88 21.13
N ARG A 242 23.75 -3.80 20.39
CA ARG A 242 24.50 -2.56 20.23
C ARG A 242 23.71 -1.59 19.32
N LEU A 243 23.35 -0.44 19.88
CA LEU A 243 22.71 0.64 19.13
C LEU A 243 23.77 1.36 18.28
N GLY A 244 23.58 1.38 16.97
CA GLY A 244 24.42 2.09 16.01
C GLY A 244 24.32 3.62 16.15
N ASP A 245 24.97 4.33 15.25
CA ASP A 245 24.84 5.79 15.18
C ASP A 245 23.53 6.17 14.51
N VAL A 246 22.99 7.32 14.92
CA VAL A 246 21.80 7.90 14.29
C VAL A 246 22.21 8.52 12.95
N GLU A 247 21.61 8.02 11.86
CA GLU A 247 21.88 8.43 10.49
C GLU A 247 20.74 9.29 9.94
N THR A 248 21.07 10.23 9.06
CA THR A 248 20.07 10.96 8.28
C THR A 248 19.51 10.04 7.18
N LEU A 249 18.20 9.94 7.10
CA LEU A 249 17.53 9.16 6.07
C LEU A 249 17.73 9.76 4.68
N LEU A 250 17.80 8.90 3.66
CA LEU A 250 17.80 9.34 2.28
C LEU A 250 16.58 10.23 1.97
N PRO A 251 16.71 11.26 1.15
CA PRO A 251 15.58 12.08 0.73
C PRO A 251 14.57 11.26 -0.09
N ALA A 252 13.37 11.80 -0.27
CA ALA A 252 12.36 11.21 -1.11
C ALA A 252 12.82 11.18 -2.58
N PRO A 253 12.65 10.06 -3.31
CA PRO A 253 12.90 10.00 -4.74
C PRO A 253 12.01 10.98 -5.53
N VAL A 254 12.51 11.51 -6.64
CA VAL A 254 11.70 12.33 -7.55
C VAL A 254 10.93 11.39 -8.46
N LEU A 255 9.62 11.31 -8.25
CA LEU A 255 8.73 10.46 -9.05
C LEU A 255 8.56 11.05 -10.47
N GLY A 256 8.58 10.20 -11.48
CA GLY A 256 8.22 10.54 -12.85
C GLY A 256 6.70 10.67 -13.04
N ALA A 257 6.24 10.63 -14.27
CA ALA A 257 4.82 10.53 -14.59
C ALA A 257 4.22 9.29 -13.88
N GLY A 258 2.94 9.38 -13.50
CA GLY A 258 2.23 8.27 -12.85
C GLY A 258 2.30 6.97 -13.67
N PRO A 259 1.90 5.83 -13.08
CA PRO A 259 1.98 4.55 -13.77
C PRO A 259 1.18 4.58 -15.07
N GLN A 260 1.78 4.07 -16.13
CA GLN A 260 1.17 3.91 -17.45
C GLN A 260 0.86 2.44 -17.66
N LEU A 261 -0.32 2.15 -18.22
CA LEU A 261 -0.66 0.81 -18.67
C LEU A 261 0.03 0.56 -20.01
N ASP A 262 0.74 -0.55 -20.11
CA ASP A 262 1.20 -1.05 -21.40
C ASP A 262 0.09 -1.85 -22.13
N ALA A 263 0.38 -2.27 -23.35
CA ALA A 263 -0.57 -3.03 -24.19
C ALA A 263 -1.01 -4.38 -23.55
N THR A 264 -0.29 -4.87 -22.53
CA THR A 264 -0.61 -6.10 -21.81
C THR A 264 -1.44 -5.87 -20.54
N GLY A 265 -1.81 -4.62 -20.24
CA GLY A 265 -2.51 -4.25 -19.02
C GLY A 265 -1.61 -4.24 -17.77
N THR A 266 -0.28 -4.17 -17.96
CA THR A 266 0.67 -4.04 -16.85
C THR A 266 0.93 -2.57 -16.55
N ALA A 267 0.67 -2.16 -15.31
CA ALA A 267 0.99 -0.81 -14.86
C ALA A 267 2.49 -0.68 -14.58
N ARG A 268 3.14 0.31 -15.18
CA ARG A 268 4.59 0.57 -15.03
C ARG A 268 4.83 1.99 -14.55
N MET A 269 5.71 2.14 -13.57
CA MET A 269 6.12 3.44 -13.03
C MET A 269 7.65 3.52 -12.94
N GLN A 270 8.19 4.72 -13.15
CA GLN A 270 9.63 5.00 -13.07
C GLN A 270 9.87 6.26 -12.25
N TRP A 271 11.07 6.37 -11.69
CA TRP A 271 11.53 7.55 -10.95
C TRP A 271 13.00 7.80 -11.21
N ALA A 272 13.50 8.97 -10.80
CA ALA A 272 14.91 9.28 -10.92
C ALA A 272 15.74 8.44 -9.93
N ALA A 273 16.86 7.90 -10.37
CA ALA A 273 17.78 7.19 -9.50
C ALA A 273 18.27 8.12 -8.37
N LEU A 274 18.20 7.62 -7.12
CA LEU A 274 18.54 8.40 -5.93
C LEU A 274 19.98 8.07 -5.48
N ALA A 275 20.81 9.09 -5.37
CA ALA A 275 22.16 8.92 -4.85
C ALA A 275 22.14 8.33 -3.43
N GLY A 276 22.99 7.33 -3.18
CA GLY A 276 23.07 6.62 -1.90
C GLY A 276 22.04 5.49 -1.71
N ALA A 277 21.07 5.35 -2.60
CA ALA A 277 20.15 4.23 -2.58
C ALA A 277 20.77 3.00 -3.28
N THR A 278 20.72 1.86 -2.62
CA THR A 278 21.10 0.54 -3.18
C THR A 278 19.89 -0.19 -3.80
N SER A 279 18.70 0.14 -3.34
CA SER A 279 17.43 -0.39 -3.81
C SER A 279 16.29 0.53 -3.37
N TYR A 280 15.05 0.19 -3.75
CA TYR A 280 13.86 0.95 -3.44
C TYR A 280 12.77 0.05 -2.86
N ARG A 281 12.07 0.55 -1.84
CA ARG A 281 10.79 0.02 -1.38
C ARG A 281 9.68 0.70 -2.15
N VAL A 282 8.78 -0.09 -2.72
CA VAL A 282 7.61 0.41 -3.42
C VAL A 282 6.36 -0.18 -2.78
N GLN A 283 5.43 0.68 -2.45
CA GLN A 283 4.16 0.29 -1.84
C GLN A 283 3.00 0.87 -2.64
N LEU A 284 1.95 0.06 -2.80
CA LEU A 284 0.70 0.43 -3.44
C LEU A 284 -0.42 0.32 -2.40
N PHE A 285 -1.08 1.43 -2.13
CA PHE A 285 -2.22 1.52 -1.25
C PHE A 285 -3.49 1.81 -2.05
N ALA A 286 -4.67 1.45 -1.51
CA ALA A 286 -5.92 2.01 -1.99
C ALA A 286 -5.91 3.53 -1.76
N ALA A 287 -6.39 4.31 -2.74
CA ALA A 287 -6.38 5.78 -2.61
C ALA A 287 -7.38 6.29 -1.57
N GLN A 288 -8.38 5.49 -1.21
CA GLN A 288 -9.39 5.81 -0.21
C GLN A 288 -9.37 4.73 0.86
N GLY A 289 -9.50 5.16 2.12
CA GLY A 289 -9.56 4.27 3.27
C GLY A 289 -8.36 4.37 4.19
N ASP A 290 -8.30 3.44 5.15
CA ASP A 290 -7.36 3.45 6.26
C ASP A 290 -6.06 2.73 5.91
N GLU A 291 -5.11 3.41 5.28
CA GLU A 291 -3.76 2.85 5.03
C GLU A 291 -3.81 1.39 4.51
N ALA A 292 -4.69 1.14 3.51
CA ALA A 292 -4.91 -0.19 2.96
C ALA A 292 -3.77 -0.59 2.02
N LEU A 293 -2.73 -1.22 2.54
CA LEU A 293 -1.59 -1.72 1.77
C LEU A 293 -2.03 -2.92 0.91
N LEU A 294 -2.00 -2.75 -0.41
CA LEU A 294 -2.41 -3.75 -1.39
C LEU A 294 -1.23 -4.57 -1.92
N ARG A 295 -0.10 -3.92 -2.15
CA ARG A 295 1.12 -4.57 -2.63
C ARG A 295 2.36 -3.87 -2.08
N GLU A 296 3.38 -4.64 -1.78
CA GLU A 296 4.70 -4.14 -1.43
C GLU A 296 5.76 -4.93 -2.20
N GLY A 297 6.82 -4.24 -2.60
CA GLY A 297 7.96 -4.86 -3.26
C GLY A 297 9.24 -4.09 -3.05
N GLN A 298 10.36 -4.76 -3.30
CA GLN A 298 11.69 -4.17 -3.33
C GLN A 298 12.29 -4.36 -4.71
N THR A 299 12.91 -3.32 -5.26
CA THR A 299 13.57 -3.34 -6.57
C THR A 299 14.91 -2.63 -6.51
N ALA A 300 15.93 -3.16 -7.18
CA ALA A 300 17.20 -2.48 -7.34
C ALA A 300 17.16 -1.39 -8.42
N ALA A 301 16.27 -1.53 -9.39
CA ALA A 301 16.08 -0.54 -10.46
C ALA A 301 15.10 0.56 -10.04
N ALA A 302 15.26 1.76 -10.56
CA ALA A 302 14.34 2.89 -10.33
C ALA A 302 13.04 2.75 -11.16
N THR A 303 12.45 1.56 -11.14
CA THR A 303 11.21 1.22 -11.85
C THR A 303 10.46 0.08 -11.15
N VAL A 304 9.16 0.03 -11.34
CA VAL A 304 8.29 -1.04 -10.85
C VAL A 304 7.26 -1.39 -11.89
N GLN A 305 6.78 -2.64 -11.85
CA GLN A 305 5.70 -3.15 -12.69
C GLN A 305 4.67 -3.88 -11.83
N TRP A 306 3.39 -3.64 -12.13
CA TRP A 306 2.27 -4.31 -11.48
C TRP A 306 1.38 -4.97 -12.53
N PRO A 307 1.57 -6.27 -12.79
CA PRO A 307 0.68 -6.99 -13.71
C PRO A 307 -0.70 -7.15 -13.09
N GLY A 308 -1.74 -7.05 -13.93
CA GLY A 308 -3.12 -7.31 -13.56
C GLY A 308 -3.67 -6.38 -12.47
N LEU A 309 -3.21 -5.13 -12.40
CA LEU A 309 -3.77 -4.14 -11.50
C LEU A 309 -5.13 -3.68 -12.04
N ALA A 310 -6.18 -3.79 -11.21
CA ALA A 310 -7.53 -3.38 -11.60
C ALA A 310 -7.61 -1.86 -11.86
N PRO A 311 -8.52 -1.39 -12.71
CA PRO A 311 -8.82 0.04 -12.82
C PRO A 311 -9.24 0.61 -11.47
N GLY A 312 -8.78 1.81 -11.14
CA GLY A 312 -9.09 2.45 -9.85
C GLY A 312 -8.08 3.51 -9.45
N ALA A 313 -8.35 4.11 -8.30
CA ALA A 313 -7.46 5.09 -7.69
C ALA A 313 -6.52 4.42 -6.69
N TYR A 314 -5.24 4.71 -6.78
CA TYR A 314 -4.20 4.15 -5.93
C TYR A 314 -3.29 5.24 -5.39
N GLN A 315 -2.74 5.03 -4.20
CA GLN A 315 -1.61 5.80 -3.70
C GLN A 315 -0.34 4.96 -3.81
N VAL A 316 0.65 5.48 -4.52
CA VAL A 316 1.98 4.86 -4.64
C VAL A 316 2.93 5.58 -3.71
N ARG A 317 3.70 4.82 -2.93
CA ARG A 317 4.82 5.30 -2.11
C ARG A 317 6.10 4.63 -2.56
N VAL A 318 7.14 5.44 -2.76
CA VAL A 318 8.48 4.97 -3.12
C VAL A 318 9.50 5.60 -2.19
N ARG A 319 10.44 4.81 -1.70
CA ARG A 319 11.58 5.29 -0.88
C ARG A 319 12.86 4.55 -1.21
N GLY A 320 13.98 5.23 -1.15
CA GLY A 320 15.29 4.62 -1.32
C GLY A 320 15.69 3.84 -0.06
N ILE A 321 16.45 2.77 -0.24
CA ILE A 321 17.05 1.97 0.83
C ILE A 321 18.57 2.20 0.76
N ALA A 322 19.15 2.68 1.85
CA ALA A 322 20.58 2.92 1.98
C ALA A 322 21.36 1.61 2.16
N SER A 323 22.69 1.65 2.06
CA SER A 323 23.57 0.50 2.31
C SER A 323 23.51 0.01 3.76
N SER A 324 23.14 0.86 4.73
CA SER A 324 22.84 0.49 6.12
C SER A 324 21.54 -0.31 6.27
N GLY A 325 20.73 -0.37 5.21
CA GLY A 325 19.38 -0.98 5.19
C GLY A 325 18.29 -0.03 5.68
N LEU A 326 18.61 1.19 6.12
CA LEU A 326 17.62 2.18 6.50
C LEU A 326 16.82 2.65 5.28
N GLU A 327 15.51 2.74 5.44
CA GLU A 327 14.59 3.20 4.40
C GLU A 327 14.39 4.71 4.50
N GLY A 328 14.56 5.42 3.39
CA GLY A 328 14.50 6.88 3.28
C GLY A 328 13.11 7.48 3.42
N GLN A 329 12.99 8.77 3.13
CA GLN A 329 11.72 9.50 3.10
C GLN A 329 10.83 9.01 1.95
N ASN A 330 9.52 9.02 2.17
CA ASN A 330 8.55 8.62 1.15
C ASN A 330 8.36 9.72 0.10
N ALA A 331 8.57 9.39 -1.17
CA ALA A 331 7.86 10.07 -2.25
C ALA A 331 6.50 9.41 -2.42
N GLN A 332 5.45 10.19 -2.57
CA GLN A 332 4.10 9.65 -2.75
C GLN A 332 3.33 10.39 -3.84
N THR A 333 2.48 9.65 -4.56
CA THR A 333 1.59 10.22 -5.56
C THR A 333 0.30 9.43 -5.60
N THR A 334 -0.80 10.11 -5.90
CA THR A 334 -2.08 9.44 -6.18
C THR A 334 -2.21 9.29 -7.68
N VAL A 335 -2.59 8.10 -8.12
CA VAL A 335 -2.70 7.74 -9.52
C VAL A 335 -4.07 7.16 -9.81
N GLN A 336 -4.65 7.55 -10.94
CA GLN A 336 -5.89 7.00 -11.45
C GLN A 336 -5.55 6.06 -12.61
N LEU A 337 -5.75 4.76 -12.41
CA LEU A 337 -5.62 3.76 -13.46
C LEU A 337 -6.96 3.68 -14.19
N ALA A 338 -7.01 4.13 -15.45
CA ALA A 338 -8.19 4.00 -16.28
C ALA A 338 -8.46 2.53 -16.60
N ALA A 339 -9.72 2.17 -16.84
CA ALA A 339 -10.01 0.89 -17.46
C ALA A 339 -9.31 0.87 -18.84
N SER A 340 -8.56 -0.20 -19.13
CA SER A 340 -8.14 -0.44 -20.51
C SER A 340 -9.42 -0.49 -21.33
N GLU A 341 -9.55 0.41 -22.30
CA GLU A 341 -10.66 0.33 -23.24
C GLU A 341 -10.50 -1.01 -23.95
N ALA A 342 -11.41 -1.93 -23.68
CA ALA A 342 -11.38 -3.22 -24.38
C ALA A 342 -11.40 -2.91 -25.86
N PRO A 343 -10.52 -3.53 -26.69
CA PRO A 343 -10.60 -3.35 -28.12
C PRO A 343 -12.06 -3.60 -28.52
N PRO A 344 -12.67 -2.72 -29.35
CA PRO A 344 -14.06 -2.90 -29.73
C PRO A 344 -14.23 -4.33 -30.23
N PRO A 345 -15.32 -5.01 -29.87
CA PRO A 345 -15.53 -6.39 -30.29
C PRO A 345 -15.33 -6.46 -31.80
N PRO A 346 -14.66 -7.49 -32.32
CA PRO A 346 -14.42 -7.60 -33.73
C PRO A 346 -15.78 -7.48 -34.47
N GLY A 347 -15.90 -6.45 -35.30
CA GLY A 347 -17.12 -6.21 -36.06
C GLY A 347 -17.45 -7.41 -36.94
N PRO A 348 -18.65 -7.44 -37.55
CA PRO A 348 -19.06 -8.56 -38.39
C PRO A 348 -18.01 -8.84 -39.48
N PRO A 349 -17.79 -10.11 -39.87
CA PRO A 349 -16.83 -10.43 -40.90
C PRO A 349 -17.20 -9.76 -42.22
N PRO A 350 -16.22 -9.43 -43.10
CA PRO A 350 -16.48 -8.81 -44.39
C PRO A 350 -17.33 -9.74 -45.28
N PRO A 351 -18.11 -9.18 -46.21
CA PRO A 351 -18.87 -9.99 -47.17
C PRO A 351 -17.95 -10.66 -48.21
N VAL A 352 -18.45 -11.70 -48.80
CA VAL A 352 -17.79 -12.36 -49.94
C VAL A 352 -18.13 -11.61 -51.24
N TYR A 353 -17.13 -11.14 -51.97
CA TYR A 353 -17.34 -10.38 -53.22
C TYR A 353 -17.78 -11.29 -54.35
N ALA A 354 -18.83 -10.87 -55.05
CA ALA A 354 -19.33 -11.55 -56.21
C ALA A 354 -18.80 -10.92 -57.53
N LEU A 355 -19.21 -9.71 -57.83
CA LEU A 355 -18.83 -8.98 -59.04
C LEU A 355 -18.32 -7.57 -58.75
N PRO A 356 -17.42 -6.99 -59.55
CA PRO A 356 -16.71 -7.62 -60.67
C PRO A 356 -15.71 -8.69 -60.21
N ALA A 357 -15.38 -9.62 -61.08
CA ALA A 357 -14.23 -10.50 -60.85
C ALA A 357 -12.93 -9.65 -60.78
N PRO A 358 -11.85 -10.14 -60.13
CA PRO A 358 -10.58 -9.43 -60.13
C PRO A 358 -10.13 -9.03 -61.52
N ASP A 359 -9.76 -7.74 -61.71
CA ASP A 359 -9.31 -7.14 -62.97
C ASP A 359 -10.33 -7.17 -64.11
N GLN A 360 -11.62 -7.45 -63.82
CA GLN A 360 -12.69 -7.44 -64.83
C GLN A 360 -12.88 -6.05 -65.44
N ARG A 361 -13.01 -6.01 -66.79
CA ARG A 361 -13.36 -4.77 -67.52
C ARG A 361 -14.87 -4.56 -67.50
N LEU A 362 -15.29 -3.37 -67.09
CA LEU A 362 -16.68 -2.93 -67.02
C LEU A 362 -16.90 -1.76 -67.99
N TRP A 363 -18.07 -1.74 -68.70
CA TRP A 363 -18.42 -0.69 -69.62
C TRP A 363 -19.19 0.42 -68.93
N SER A 364 -18.79 1.67 -69.10
CA SER A 364 -18.80 2.79 -68.19
C SER A 364 -20.13 3.48 -67.84
N GLN A 365 -21.29 2.98 -68.26
CA GLN A 365 -22.51 3.69 -67.86
C GLN A 365 -23.12 3.22 -66.54
N ALA A 366 -22.87 2.03 -66.10
CA ALA A 366 -23.26 1.50 -64.80
C ALA A 366 -22.37 0.33 -64.38
N ALA A 367 -21.39 0.56 -63.54
CA ALA A 367 -20.60 -0.51 -62.92
C ALA A 367 -21.33 -1.06 -61.68
N ALA A 368 -21.79 -2.28 -61.73
CA ALA A 368 -22.40 -2.95 -60.59
C ALA A 368 -21.33 -3.67 -59.77
N LEU A 369 -21.24 -3.30 -58.50
CA LEU A 369 -20.45 -3.98 -57.48
C LEU A 369 -21.39 -4.84 -56.64
N SER A 370 -21.11 -6.13 -56.50
CA SER A 370 -21.99 -7.02 -55.73
C SER A 370 -21.21 -7.94 -54.83
N TRP A 371 -21.86 -8.34 -53.74
CA TRP A 371 -21.30 -9.19 -52.69
C TRP A 371 -22.38 -10.09 -52.06
N TYR A 372 -21.94 -11.13 -51.36
CA TYR A 372 -22.80 -11.96 -50.51
C TYR A 372 -22.51 -11.65 -49.06
N GLY A 373 -23.50 -11.15 -48.35
CA GLY A 373 -23.40 -10.85 -46.91
C GLY A 373 -23.61 -12.09 -46.04
N PRO A 374 -23.02 -12.15 -44.86
CA PRO A 374 -23.13 -13.29 -43.96
C PRO A 374 -24.55 -13.48 -43.39
N ARG A 375 -25.38 -12.45 -43.34
CA ARG A 375 -26.78 -12.50 -42.83
C ARG A 375 -27.65 -11.44 -43.51
N ALA A 376 -28.96 -11.74 -43.62
CA ALA A 376 -29.95 -10.78 -44.07
C ALA A 376 -30.10 -9.62 -43.03
N GLY A 377 -30.35 -8.42 -43.52
CA GLY A 377 -30.63 -7.23 -42.68
C GLY A 377 -29.40 -6.45 -42.24
N LEU A 378 -28.18 -6.87 -42.59
CA LEU A 378 -26.96 -6.10 -42.31
C LEU A 378 -26.79 -5.00 -43.36
N ARG A 379 -26.16 -3.86 -42.95
CA ARG A 379 -25.74 -2.77 -43.81
C ARG A 379 -24.27 -2.93 -44.20
N TYR A 380 -23.87 -2.31 -45.30
CA TYR A 380 -22.51 -2.45 -45.82
C TYR A 380 -21.95 -1.07 -46.17
N ARG A 381 -20.68 -0.82 -45.83
CA ARG A 381 -19.92 0.36 -46.20
C ARG A 381 -19.02 -0.01 -47.38
N LEU A 382 -19.22 0.67 -48.49
CA LEU A 382 -18.45 0.52 -49.73
C LEU A 382 -17.42 1.64 -49.85
N GLN A 383 -16.21 1.29 -50.24
CA GLN A 383 -15.20 2.25 -50.67
C GLN A 383 -14.70 1.90 -52.07
N VAL A 384 -14.49 2.96 -52.90
CA VAL A 384 -13.84 2.88 -54.22
C VAL A 384 -12.70 3.88 -54.24
N ALA A 385 -11.54 3.51 -54.78
CA ALA A 385 -10.34 4.34 -54.86
C ALA A 385 -9.57 4.10 -56.16
N ALA A 386 -8.75 5.05 -56.57
CA ALA A 386 -7.80 4.90 -57.67
C ALA A 386 -6.57 4.05 -57.29
N SER A 387 -6.28 3.95 -55.96
CA SER A 387 -5.12 3.24 -55.43
C SER A 387 -5.56 2.15 -54.43
N PRO A 388 -4.83 1.04 -54.31
CA PRO A 388 -5.16 -0.08 -53.43
C PRO A 388 -5.06 0.25 -51.94
N ASP A 389 -4.47 1.37 -51.53
CA ASP A 389 -4.37 1.85 -50.17
C ASP A 389 -5.61 2.62 -49.70
N PHE A 390 -6.49 3.06 -50.61
CA PHE A 390 -7.71 3.83 -50.31
C PHE A 390 -7.45 5.17 -49.59
N ALA A 391 -6.35 5.82 -49.90
CA ALA A 391 -5.96 7.09 -49.26
C ALA A 391 -5.81 8.26 -50.24
N PRO A 392 -6.81 9.15 -50.42
CA PRO A 392 -8.20 9.04 -49.96
C PRO A 392 -9.09 8.18 -50.88
N PRO A 393 -10.19 7.62 -50.37
CA PRO A 393 -11.16 6.97 -51.27
C PRO A 393 -11.86 8.03 -52.13
N LEU A 394 -12.15 7.67 -53.40
CA LEU A 394 -12.94 8.49 -54.32
C LEU A 394 -14.44 8.41 -54.02
N HIS A 395 -14.86 7.29 -53.43
CA HIS A 395 -16.22 7.06 -52.98
C HIS A 395 -16.21 6.29 -51.68
N ASP A 396 -17.01 6.69 -50.70
CA ASP A 396 -17.12 6.07 -49.38
C ASP A 396 -18.54 6.25 -48.87
N GLU A 397 -19.37 5.23 -48.93
CA GLU A 397 -20.78 5.32 -48.62
C GLU A 397 -21.34 4.04 -48.01
N VAL A 398 -22.40 4.17 -47.24
CA VAL A 398 -23.22 3.02 -46.79
C VAL A 398 -24.18 2.65 -47.89
N SER A 399 -24.01 1.43 -48.43
CA SER A 399 -24.84 0.91 -49.50
C SER A 399 -26.33 0.85 -49.12
N PRO A 400 -27.22 1.40 -49.91
CA PRO A 400 -28.67 1.27 -49.74
C PRO A 400 -29.18 -0.16 -49.95
N SER A 401 -28.40 -1.01 -50.63
CA SER A 401 -28.72 -2.42 -50.91
C SER A 401 -27.88 -3.38 -50.07
N PRO A 402 -28.41 -4.49 -49.59
CA PRO A 402 -27.69 -5.48 -48.79
C PRO A 402 -26.69 -6.33 -49.59
N SER A 403 -26.70 -6.25 -50.93
CA SER A 403 -25.89 -7.17 -51.76
C SER A 403 -25.31 -6.54 -53.04
N THR A 404 -25.74 -5.34 -53.40
CA THR A 404 -25.34 -4.72 -54.67
C THR A 404 -25.29 -3.22 -54.55
N TYR A 405 -24.28 -2.61 -55.18
CA TYR A 405 -24.16 -1.17 -55.34
C TYR A 405 -23.87 -0.86 -56.81
N VAL A 406 -24.66 0.02 -57.42
CA VAL A 406 -24.46 0.43 -58.81
C VAL A 406 -23.80 1.80 -58.82
N LEU A 407 -22.54 1.85 -59.25
CA LEU A 407 -21.83 3.09 -59.52
C LEU A 407 -22.42 3.73 -60.79
N VAL A 408 -23.28 4.70 -60.60
CA VAL A 408 -23.85 5.47 -61.76
C VAL A 408 -22.99 6.72 -61.93
N GLN A 409 -22.55 7.04 -63.14
CA GLN A 409 -21.73 8.21 -63.45
C GLN A 409 -22.35 9.56 -63.01
N SER A 410 -23.68 9.62 -62.80
CA SER A 410 -24.34 10.80 -62.27
C SER A 410 -24.04 11.10 -60.78
N HIS A 411 -23.57 10.13 -60.02
CA HIS A 411 -23.30 10.27 -58.63
C HIS A 411 -21.80 10.23 -58.28
N VAL A 412 -21.02 9.51 -59.08
CA VAL A 412 -19.56 9.41 -58.91
C VAL A 412 -18.92 9.47 -60.29
N ALA A 413 -18.33 10.62 -60.64
CA ALA A 413 -17.65 10.85 -61.92
C ALA A 413 -16.31 10.06 -61.92
N LEU A 414 -16.35 8.76 -62.26
CA LEU A 414 -15.16 7.95 -62.44
C LEU A 414 -14.80 7.93 -63.93
N PRO A 415 -13.71 8.58 -64.37
CA PRO A 415 -13.23 8.51 -65.76
C PRO A 415 -12.77 7.05 -66.07
N PRO A 416 -12.66 6.67 -67.34
CA PRO A 416 -12.08 5.41 -67.72
C PRO A 416 -10.72 5.20 -67.08
N GLY A 417 -10.51 4.05 -66.44
CA GLY A 417 -9.30 3.78 -65.67
C GLY A 417 -9.40 2.54 -64.80
N ARG A 418 -8.32 2.25 -64.07
CA ARG A 418 -8.25 1.16 -63.11
C ARG A 418 -8.63 1.69 -61.70
N TYR A 419 -9.53 0.95 -61.07
CA TYR A 419 -10.03 1.26 -59.72
C TYR A 419 -9.97 0.07 -58.79
N HIS A 420 -9.98 0.35 -57.51
CA HIS A 420 -10.03 -0.64 -56.41
C HIS A 420 -11.29 -0.41 -55.58
N TRP A 421 -11.89 -1.48 -55.14
CA TRP A 421 -13.04 -1.42 -54.25
C TRP A 421 -12.93 -2.41 -53.10
N ARG A 422 -13.58 -2.08 -52.00
CA ARG A 422 -13.69 -2.94 -50.81
C ARG A 422 -14.98 -2.66 -50.05
N VAL A 423 -15.47 -3.68 -49.32
CA VAL A 423 -16.71 -3.57 -48.54
C VAL A 423 -16.47 -4.06 -47.12
N ALA A 424 -17.02 -3.35 -46.15
CA ALA A 424 -17.13 -3.76 -44.76
C ALA A 424 -18.58 -4.03 -44.40
N THR A 425 -18.82 -5.01 -43.56
CA THR A 425 -20.13 -5.23 -42.95
C THR A 425 -20.27 -4.28 -41.75
N LEU A 426 -21.43 -3.64 -41.61
CA LEU A 426 -21.77 -2.81 -40.44
C LEU A 426 -22.54 -3.65 -39.42
N GLY A 427 -22.20 -3.54 -38.16
CA GLY A 427 -22.95 -4.15 -37.07
C GLY A 427 -24.30 -3.48 -36.86
N PRO A 428 -25.13 -3.98 -35.91
CA PRO A 428 -26.49 -3.52 -35.67
C PRO A 428 -26.56 -2.04 -35.26
N GLN A 429 -25.53 -1.53 -34.61
CA GLN A 429 -25.45 -0.14 -34.17
C GLN A 429 -24.68 0.77 -35.12
N GLY A 430 -24.25 0.21 -36.31
CA GLY A 430 -23.51 0.96 -37.31
C GLY A 430 -21.98 0.89 -37.16
N GLU A 431 -21.46 0.15 -36.19
CA GLU A 431 -20.02 -0.07 -36.03
C GLU A 431 -19.45 -0.83 -37.24
N PRO A 432 -18.38 -0.33 -37.87
CA PRO A 432 -17.79 -1.00 -39.02
C PRO A 432 -16.97 -2.22 -38.60
N GLY A 433 -17.23 -3.35 -39.24
CA GLY A 433 -16.32 -4.48 -39.26
C GLY A 433 -15.08 -4.22 -40.12
N PRO A 434 -14.14 -5.19 -40.18
CA PRO A 434 -13.00 -5.08 -41.07
C PRO A 434 -13.45 -5.04 -42.52
N PHE A 435 -12.75 -4.23 -43.35
CA PHE A 435 -12.93 -4.31 -44.81
C PHE A 435 -12.42 -5.63 -45.33
N GLY A 436 -13.13 -6.18 -46.32
CA GLY A 436 -12.66 -7.32 -47.06
C GLY A 436 -11.44 -6.99 -47.95
N PRO A 437 -10.83 -8.01 -48.61
CA PRO A 437 -9.68 -7.80 -49.45
C PRO A 437 -10.02 -6.85 -50.59
N SER A 438 -9.09 -5.92 -50.91
CA SER A 438 -9.24 -5.04 -52.07
C SER A 438 -9.34 -5.83 -53.36
N ARG A 439 -10.29 -5.44 -54.22
CA ARG A 439 -10.45 -6.02 -55.56
C ARG A 439 -10.37 -4.91 -56.61
N ALA A 440 -9.55 -5.15 -57.66
CA ALA A 440 -9.42 -4.21 -58.78
C ALA A 440 -10.45 -4.49 -59.87
N PHE A 441 -10.84 -3.46 -60.62
CA PHE A 441 -11.62 -3.50 -61.83
C PHE A 441 -11.18 -2.38 -62.78
N GLU A 442 -11.49 -2.51 -64.07
CA GLU A 442 -11.20 -1.48 -65.10
C GLU A 442 -12.50 -0.93 -65.65
N LEU A 443 -12.67 0.40 -65.62
CA LEU A 443 -13.73 1.07 -66.35
C LEU A 443 -13.23 1.46 -67.73
N ALA A 444 -13.96 1.05 -68.76
CA ALA A 444 -13.69 1.37 -70.15
C ALA A 444 -14.81 2.20 -70.77
N ASN A 445 -14.49 3.03 -71.79
CA ASN A 445 -15.52 3.72 -72.57
C ASN A 445 -16.42 2.69 -73.27
N PRO A 446 -17.73 2.95 -73.36
CA PRO A 446 -18.59 2.15 -74.23
C PRO A 446 -18.00 2.15 -75.65
N VAL A 447 -17.90 0.97 -76.23
CA VAL A 447 -17.54 0.87 -77.65
C VAL A 447 -18.64 1.55 -78.49
N PRO A 448 -18.33 2.47 -79.40
CA PRO A 448 -19.31 3.20 -80.20
C PRO A 448 -20.14 2.26 -81.09
#